data_9f68814fb6ac867a3728bd0c88f05ef1
#
_entry.id   9f68814fb6ac867a3728bd0c88f05ef1
#
_cell.length_a   1.000
_cell.length_b   1.000
_cell.length_c   1.000
_cell.angle_alpha   90.00
_cell.angle_beta   90.00
_cell.angle_gamma   90.00
#
_symmetry.space_group_name_H-M   'P 1'
#
loop_
_entity.id
_entity.type
_entity.pdbx_description
1 polymer ?
#
loop_
_entity_poly.entity_id
_entity_poly.type
_entity_poly.pdbx_seq_one_letter_code
_entity_poly.pdbx_strand_id
1 'polypeptide(L)'
;LLRGRPDVVIVDLREKSERERHGSIVGSLHAPYPDLQENIGDGGMLHELAEATGKRILFYCAFGERSAMAVQAARDAGLTTACHIHGGIDAWKKANGPLSRSA
;
A
#
# COMPACT_ATOMS: atom_id res chain seq x y z
N LEU A 1 -11.49 -9.73 -6.41
CA LEU A 1 -11.13 -8.38 -6.04
C LEU A 1 -10.26 -8.39 -4.78
N LEU A 2 -9.53 -7.32 -4.58
CA LEU A 2 -8.59 -7.21 -3.45
C LEU A 2 -9.27 -7.31 -2.11
N ARG A 3 -10.44 -6.71 -2.00
CA ARG A 3 -11.25 -6.84 -0.81
C ARG A 3 -11.62 -8.30 -0.63
N GLY A 4 -11.39 -8.85 0.53
CA GLY A 4 -11.64 -10.26 0.79
C GLY A 4 -10.48 -11.18 0.44
N ARG A 5 -9.33 -10.64 -0.02
CA ARG A 5 -8.12 -11.40 -0.24
C ARG A 5 -7.31 -11.44 1.06
N PRO A 6 -7.37 -12.54 1.83
CA PRO A 6 -6.68 -12.60 3.13
C PRO A 6 -5.17 -12.69 3.01
N ASP A 7 -4.66 -12.96 1.80
CA ASP A 7 -3.23 -13.10 1.54
C ASP A 7 -2.54 -11.79 1.16
N VAL A 8 -3.26 -10.66 1.21
CA VAL A 8 -2.75 -9.36 0.80
C VAL A 8 -2.88 -8.33 1.91
N VAL A 9 -1.82 -7.57 2.14
CA VAL A 9 -1.83 -6.39 3.01
C VAL A 9 -1.79 -5.16 2.10
N ILE A 10 -2.80 -4.32 2.17
CA ILE A 10 -2.91 -3.12 1.33
C ILE A 10 -2.30 -1.95 2.08
N VAL A 11 -1.36 -1.25 1.45
CA VAL A 11 -0.60 -0.16 2.07
C VAL A 11 -0.76 1.13 1.29
N ASP A 12 -1.24 2.17 1.97
CA ASP A 12 -1.42 3.50 1.41
C ASP A 12 -0.16 4.34 1.65
N LEU A 13 0.47 4.78 0.57
CA LEU A 13 1.70 5.56 0.62
C LEU A 13 1.45 7.07 0.62
N ARG A 14 0.19 7.48 0.56
CA ARG A 14 -0.15 8.90 0.45
C ARG A 14 0.01 9.63 1.78
N GLU A 15 -0.06 10.97 1.72
CA GLU A 15 -0.04 11.78 2.91
C GLU A 15 -1.36 11.61 3.69
N LYS A 16 -1.31 11.90 4.99
CA LYS A 16 -2.50 11.86 5.83
C LYS A 16 -3.61 12.75 5.27
N SER A 17 -3.24 13.93 4.79
CA SER A 17 -4.22 14.87 4.22
C SER A 17 -4.92 14.31 3.00
N GLU A 18 -4.21 13.56 2.17
CA GLU A 18 -4.81 12.91 1.00
C GLU A 18 -5.86 11.87 1.42
N ARG A 19 -5.57 11.09 2.46
CA ARG A 19 -6.51 10.12 3.00
C ARG A 19 -7.77 10.80 3.55
N GLU A 20 -7.58 11.90 4.26
CA GLU A 20 -8.69 12.63 4.86
C GLU A 20 -9.59 13.28 3.83
N ARG A 21 -9.00 13.82 2.75
CA ARG A 21 -9.76 14.51 1.70
C ARG A 21 -10.46 13.57 0.74
N HIS A 22 -9.80 12.47 0.38
CA HIS A 22 -10.23 11.65 -0.76
C HIS A 22 -10.63 10.24 -0.37
N GLY A 23 -10.59 9.92 0.92
CA GLY A 23 -10.86 8.57 1.38
C GLY A 23 -9.69 7.64 1.12
N SER A 24 -9.82 6.38 1.53
CA SER A 24 -8.78 5.37 1.37
C SER A 24 -9.42 4.04 1.02
N ILE A 25 -8.62 3.09 0.55
CA ILE A 25 -9.12 1.75 0.28
C ILE A 25 -9.42 1.07 1.62
N VAL A 26 -10.58 0.44 1.72
CA VAL A 26 -11.05 -0.24 2.94
C VAL A 26 -10.00 -1.27 3.38
N GLY A 27 -9.63 -1.19 4.65
CA GLY A 27 -8.66 -2.12 5.24
C GLY A 27 -7.20 -1.80 4.97
N SER A 28 -6.91 -0.66 4.30
CA SER A 28 -5.52 -0.31 4.03
C SER A 28 -4.82 0.25 5.25
N LEU A 29 -3.53 -0.08 5.38
CA LEU A 29 -2.64 0.52 6.37
C LEU A 29 -2.07 1.81 5.81
N HIS A 30 -1.79 2.76 6.69
CA HIS A 30 -1.17 4.02 6.28
C HIS A 30 0.33 3.99 6.59
N ALA A 31 1.14 4.03 5.54
CA ALA A 31 2.61 4.08 5.67
C ALA A 31 3.14 5.09 4.64
N PRO A 32 3.20 6.37 4.99
CA PRO A 32 3.56 7.43 4.03
C PRO A 32 4.87 7.17 3.31
N TYR A 33 4.91 7.54 2.05
CA TYR A 33 6.06 7.28 1.18
C TYR A 33 7.41 7.75 1.74
N PRO A 34 7.50 8.92 2.41
CA PRO A 34 8.79 9.35 2.99
C PRO A 34 9.39 8.36 4.00
N ASP A 35 8.54 7.54 4.63
CA ASP A 35 9.00 6.57 5.64
C ASP A 35 9.25 5.18 5.04
N LEU A 36 9.19 5.06 3.73
CA LEU A 36 9.24 3.76 3.05
C LEU A 36 10.48 2.94 3.40
N GLN A 37 11.66 3.54 3.31
CA GLN A 37 12.91 2.81 3.53
C GLN A 37 12.97 2.20 4.93
N GLU A 38 12.49 2.94 5.92
CA GLU A 38 12.43 2.46 7.29
C GLU A 38 11.45 1.29 7.43
N ASN A 39 10.28 1.41 6.80
CA ASN A 39 9.23 0.40 6.93
C ASN A 39 9.55 -0.92 6.21
N ILE A 40 10.27 -0.88 5.10
CA ILE A 40 10.59 -2.09 4.33
C ILE A 40 11.94 -2.71 4.70
N GLY A 41 12.81 -1.98 5.41
CA GLY A 41 14.10 -2.51 5.84
C GLY A 41 13.95 -3.49 7.00
N ASP A 42 15.05 -4.16 7.36
CA ASP A 42 15.07 -5.10 8.48
C ASP A 42 14.56 -4.43 9.75
N GLY A 43 13.62 -5.07 10.42
CA GLY A 43 13.01 -4.53 11.64
C GLY A 43 11.92 -3.50 11.38
N GLY A 44 11.70 -3.11 10.13
CA GLY A 44 10.62 -2.18 9.78
C GLY A 44 9.25 -2.83 9.85
N MET A 45 8.21 -2.01 9.98
CA MET A 45 6.84 -2.49 10.16
C MET A 45 6.38 -3.42 9.04
N LEU A 46 6.61 -3.03 7.78
CA LEU A 46 6.13 -3.82 6.64
C LEU A 46 6.96 -5.08 6.45
N HIS A 47 8.25 -5.01 6.70
CA HIS A 47 9.12 -6.18 6.61
C HIS A 47 8.72 -7.24 7.64
N GLU A 48 8.52 -6.81 8.88
CA GLU A 48 8.09 -7.69 9.97
C GLU A 48 6.73 -8.31 9.69
N LEU A 49 5.80 -7.50 9.19
CA LEU A 49 4.47 -7.96 8.87
C LEU A 49 4.48 -9.01 7.76
N ALA A 50 5.27 -8.77 6.71
CA ALA A 50 5.39 -9.71 5.60
C ALA A 50 5.98 -11.04 6.06
N GLU A 51 7.03 -11.00 6.90
CA GLU A 51 7.66 -12.21 7.41
C GLU A 51 6.75 -12.98 8.35
N ALA A 52 6.05 -12.28 9.24
CA ALA A 52 5.18 -12.92 10.22
C ALA A 52 3.94 -13.57 9.62
N THR A 53 3.39 -12.95 8.58
CA THR A 53 2.11 -13.41 8.00
C THR A 53 2.25 -14.16 6.68
N GLY A 54 3.37 -14.00 5.98
CA GLY A 54 3.56 -14.53 4.63
C GLY A 54 2.71 -13.84 3.58
N LYS A 55 2.05 -12.73 3.92
CA LYS A 55 1.18 -12.01 3.00
C LYS A 55 1.97 -11.13 2.04
N ARG A 56 1.39 -10.91 0.85
CA ARG A 56 1.96 -9.99 -0.12
C ARG A 56 1.65 -8.56 0.31
N ILE A 57 2.59 -7.66 0.04
CA ILE A 57 2.36 -6.24 0.28
C ILE A 57 1.90 -5.60 -1.04
N LEU A 58 0.73 -4.98 -1.00
CA LEU A 58 0.16 -4.26 -2.14
C LEU A 58 0.18 -2.77 -1.83
N PHE A 59 1.04 -2.03 -2.50
CA PHE A 59 1.14 -0.58 -2.32
C PHE A 59 0.17 0.17 -3.22
N TYR A 60 -0.28 1.33 -2.77
CA TYR A 60 -0.97 2.25 -3.67
C TYR A 60 -0.68 3.70 -3.28
N CYS A 61 -0.84 4.58 -4.25
CA CYS A 61 -0.75 6.03 -4.05
C CYS A 61 -1.88 6.66 -4.88
N ALA A 62 -1.80 7.97 -5.17
CA ALA A 62 -2.88 8.63 -5.88
C ALA A 62 -3.02 8.11 -7.31
N PHE A 63 -1.93 8.08 -8.09
CA PHE A 63 -1.95 7.75 -9.51
C PHE A 63 -0.98 6.64 -9.93
N GLY A 64 -0.17 6.13 -9.02
CA GLY A 64 0.70 5.00 -9.29
C GLY A 64 2.21 5.27 -9.30
N GLU A 65 2.65 6.51 -9.33
CA GLU A 65 4.08 6.84 -9.40
C GLU A 65 4.84 6.42 -8.16
N ARG A 66 4.37 6.85 -6.99
CA ARG A 66 5.02 6.52 -5.72
C ARG A 66 4.97 5.02 -5.45
N SER A 67 3.85 4.39 -5.77
CA SER A 67 3.70 2.96 -5.52
C SER A 67 4.57 2.11 -6.45
N ALA A 68 4.78 2.53 -7.69
CA ALA A 68 5.71 1.82 -8.58
C ALA A 68 7.12 1.85 -8.03
N MET A 69 7.56 3.00 -7.52
CA MET A 69 8.89 3.13 -6.89
C MET A 69 8.98 2.32 -5.60
N ALA A 70 7.88 2.27 -4.84
CA ALA A 70 7.84 1.50 -3.61
C ALA A 70 8.00 0.00 -3.88
N VAL A 71 7.37 -0.50 -4.94
CA VAL A 71 7.51 -1.91 -5.33
C VAL A 71 8.97 -2.24 -5.62
N GLN A 72 9.65 -1.39 -6.39
CA GLN A 72 11.07 -1.64 -6.70
C GLN A 72 11.91 -1.64 -5.43
N ALA A 73 11.74 -0.65 -4.57
CA ALA A 73 12.50 -0.57 -3.32
C ALA A 73 12.22 -1.76 -2.41
N ALA A 74 10.94 -2.17 -2.31
CA ALA A 74 10.56 -3.31 -1.48
C ALA A 74 11.17 -4.61 -1.98
N ARG A 75 11.16 -4.83 -3.30
CA ARG A 75 11.78 -6.03 -3.89
C ARG A 75 13.28 -6.04 -3.66
N ASP A 76 13.93 -4.88 -3.78
CA ASP A 76 15.37 -4.76 -3.50
C ASP A 76 15.68 -5.06 -2.03
N ALA A 77 14.74 -4.81 -1.14
CA ALA A 77 14.89 -5.09 0.29
C ALA A 77 14.50 -6.54 0.67
N GLY A 78 14.18 -7.37 -0.31
CA GLY A 78 13.84 -8.77 -0.07
C GLY A 78 12.35 -9.11 -0.05
N LEU A 79 11.47 -8.11 -0.21
CA LEU A 79 10.03 -8.35 -0.28
C LEU A 79 9.64 -8.62 -1.73
N THR A 80 10.01 -9.80 -2.21
CA THR A 80 9.98 -10.14 -3.64
C THR A 80 8.60 -10.24 -4.25
N THR A 81 7.55 -10.38 -3.43
CA THR A 81 6.18 -10.48 -3.90
C THR A 81 5.43 -9.15 -3.85
N ALA A 82 6.12 -8.05 -3.53
CA ALA A 82 5.50 -6.73 -3.49
C ALA A 82 4.89 -6.36 -4.84
N CYS A 83 3.75 -5.70 -4.81
CA CYS A 83 3.05 -5.26 -6.02
C CYS A 83 2.32 -3.94 -5.74
N HIS A 84 1.71 -3.34 -6.75
CA HIS A 84 0.96 -2.10 -6.55
C HIS A 84 -0.27 -2.06 -7.46
N ILE A 85 -1.19 -1.14 -7.13
CA ILE A 85 -2.37 -0.90 -7.97
C ILE A 85 -1.96 0.04 -9.10
N HIS A 86 -2.02 -0.45 -10.32
CA HIS A 86 -1.72 0.34 -11.49
C HIS A 86 -2.74 1.47 -11.61
N GLY A 87 -2.27 2.70 -11.74
CA GLY A 87 -3.13 3.87 -11.75
C GLY A 87 -3.57 4.37 -10.37
N GLY A 88 -3.15 3.69 -9.29
CA GLY A 88 -3.40 4.12 -7.92
C GLY A 88 -4.87 4.09 -7.52
N ILE A 89 -5.18 4.84 -6.45
CA ILE A 89 -6.56 4.90 -5.96
C ILE A 89 -7.50 5.59 -6.97
N ASP A 90 -6.97 6.42 -7.87
CA ASP A 90 -7.76 7.01 -8.94
C ASP A 90 -8.39 5.92 -9.81
N ALA A 91 -7.60 4.94 -10.23
CA ALA A 91 -8.10 3.80 -11.01
C ALA A 91 -9.05 2.94 -10.18
N TRP A 92 -8.75 2.76 -8.89
CA TRP A 92 -9.60 2.01 -7.97
C TRP A 92 -11.00 2.63 -7.88
N LYS A 93 -11.07 3.96 -7.76
CA LYS A 93 -12.34 4.69 -7.70
C LYS A 93 -13.12 4.54 -9.01
N LYS A 94 -12.43 4.64 -10.14
CA LYS A 94 -13.06 4.51 -11.45
C LYS A 94 -13.66 3.11 -11.66
N ALA A 95 -13.08 2.11 -11.01
CA ALA A 95 -13.59 0.74 -11.04
C ALA A 95 -14.61 0.47 -9.92
N ASN A 96 -15.05 1.51 -9.21
CA ASN A 96 -16.01 1.42 -8.12
C ASN A 96 -15.53 0.57 -6.94
N GLY A 97 -14.22 0.59 -6.68
CA GLY A 97 -13.65 -0.11 -5.53
C GLY A 97 -14.12 0.52 -4.22
N PRO A 98 -14.31 -0.29 -3.15
CA PRO A 98 -14.76 0.23 -1.87
C PRO A 98 -13.79 1.21 -1.23
N LEU A 99 -14.32 2.28 -0.65
CA LEU A 99 -13.53 3.30 0.02
C LEU A 99 -13.98 3.45 1.46
N SER A 100 -13.03 3.82 2.32
CA SER A 100 -13.29 4.23 3.68
C SER A 100 -13.00 5.74 3.77
N ARG A 101 -13.85 6.48 4.45
CA ARG A 101 -13.64 7.90 4.70
C ARG A 101 -13.17 8.08 6.12
N SER A 102 -12.10 8.85 6.29
CA SER A 102 -11.64 9.19 7.63
C SER A 102 -12.65 10.13 8.27
N ALA A 103 -12.98 9.85 9.48
CA ALA A 103 -13.87 10.71 10.23
C ALA A 103 -13.13 11.98 10.64
#